data_ecaf261a12b05bd2be892de3d217db8c
#
_entry.id   ecaf261a12b05bd2be892de3d217db8c
#
_cell.length_a   1.000
_cell.length_b   1.000
_cell.length_c   1.000
_cell.angle_alpha   90.00
_cell.angle_beta   90.00
_cell.angle_gamma   90.00
#
_symmetry.space_group_name_H-M   'P 1'
#
loop_
_entity.id
_entity.type
_entity.pdbx_description
1 polymer ?
#
loop_
_entity_poly.entity_id
_entity_poly.type
_entity_poly.pdbx_seq_one_letter_code
_entity_poly.pdbx_strand_id
1 'polypeptide(L)'
;SYIGFESQTFAARPMVNITLSEENNTLNDVVVIGYGTQKKSVVTAAIAKVSADDLAGKAPVRVDNALKGMAAGVQVTSNSGQPGEASRVRVRGIGTINNSDPLYIVDGMPISGGIDFVNPNDIESIEVLKDAASGAIYGSRAANGVILVTTKGGKKDTAAQVNYNGSWGWSSAAKRRAVTSATDYAILQNEFYLNGGGTIKYDDPYNLIDPNGNKIVGFGTDWQDLVFNNNAPQQNHDVSVSGSSEHVNYYVSAGFYKADGIVGGNYGQSNYDRLTVNSNTKIKLMDYSKERNFLHKADLNVKLAYMNTHSTGISTNSEFGSILGSALYMSPILTPTITGQAGKDMIAKYKERGYDLPVDANGNPYSIPGDNGTYKEMNNPL
;
A
#
# COMPACT_ATOMS: atom_id res chain seq x y z
N SER A 1 45.57 -6.19 13.23
CA SER A 1 44.32 -5.86 13.93
C SER A 1 43.88 -7.05 14.77
N TYR A 2 43.44 -6.82 15.96
CA TYR A 2 42.88 -7.82 16.88
C TYR A 2 41.38 -7.50 17.04
N ILE A 3 40.53 -8.51 17.08
CA ILE A 3 39.07 -8.27 17.16
C ILE A 3 38.75 -7.56 18.47
N GLY A 4 38.05 -6.41 18.39
CA GLY A 4 37.67 -5.60 19.54
C GLY A 4 38.67 -4.47 19.90
N PHE A 5 39.71 -4.26 19.09
CA PHE A 5 40.67 -3.21 19.28
C PHE A 5 40.87 -2.35 18.02
N GLU A 6 41.13 -1.07 18.21
CA GLU A 6 41.38 -0.13 17.10
C GLU A 6 42.53 -0.61 16.21
N SER A 7 42.36 -0.56 14.89
CA SER A 7 43.41 -0.87 13.94
C SER A 7 44.49 0.19 13.95
N GLN A 8 45.70 -0.17 14.35
CA GLN A 8 46.86 0.71 14.38
C GLN A 8 47.89 0.26 13.35
N THR A 9 48.45 1.19 12.62
CA THR A 9 49.52 0.95 11.64
C THR A 9 50.82 1.51 12.11
N PHE A 10 51.86 0.66 12.18
CA PHE A 10 53.20 1.07 12.62
C PHE A 10 54.22 0.84 11.52
N ALA A 11 55.23 1.70 11.42
CA ALA A 11 56.37 1.47 10.59
C ALA A 11 57.18 0.25 11.08
N ALA A 12 57.65 -0.59 10.18
CA ALA A 12 58.45 -1.78 10.51
C ALA A 12 59.73 -1.37 11.29
N ARG A 13 59.86 -1.87 12.51
CA ARG A 13 61.02 -1.71 13.39
C ARG A 13 61.40 -3.04 14.04
N PRO A 14 62.68 -3.27 14.44
CA PRO A 14 63.07 -4.54 15.05
C PRO A 14 62.28 -4.94 16.32
N MET A 15 61.78 -3.96 17.03
CA MET A 15 60.93 -4.16 18.21
C MET A 15 59.86 -3.09 18.24
N VAL A 16 58.58 -3.46 18.32
CA VAL A 16 57.44 -2.55 18.40
C VAL A 16 56.61 -2.97 19.62
N ASN A 17 56.57 -2.12 20.63
CA ASN A 17 55.66 -2.27 21.75
C ASN A 17 54.30 -1.63 21.37
N ILE A 18 53.25 -2.43 21.34
CA ILE A 18 51.93 -1.99 20.95
C ILE A 18 51.04 -2.02 22.19
N THR A 19 50.48 -0.87 22.52
CA THR A 19 49.37 -0.81 23.49
C THR A 19 48.08 -0.81 22.70
N LEU A 20 47.28 -1.87 22.86
CA LEU A 20 46.00 -2.01 22.21
C LEU A 20 44.98 -1.13 22.91
N SER A 21 44.34 -0.24 22.16
CA SER A 21 43.18 0.55 22.61
C SER A 21 41.92 -0.25 22.27
N GLU A 22 41.06 -0.54 23.25
CA GLU A 22 39.79 -1.18 22.99
C GLU A 22 38.97 -0.30 22.05
N GLU A 23 38.51 -0.90 20.96
CA GLU A 23 37.54 -0.27 20.08
C GLU A 23 36.19 -0.25 20.82
N ASN A 24 35.92 0.88 21.49
CA ASN A 24 34.63 1.14 22.09
C ASN A 24 33.57 1.39 21.00
N ASN A 25 33.29 0.38 20.19
CA ASN A 25 32.10 0.29 19.39
C ASN A 25 30.90 0.02 20.32
N THR A 26 30.66 0.92 21.25
CA THR A 26 29.33 1.06 21.82
C THR A 26 28.45 1.55 20.67
N LEU A 27 27.79 0.62 20.00
CA LEU A 27 26.63 0.93 19.20
C LEU A 27 25.69 1.72 20.10
N ASN A 28 25.79 3.06 19.99
CA ASN A 28 24.87 3.99 20.63
C ASN A 28 23.52 3.93 19.89
N ASP A 29 22.99 2.71 19.75
CA ASP A 29 21.64 2.50 19.25
C ASP A 29 20.68 3.12 20.25
N VAL A 30 20.18 4.27 19.90
CA VAL A 30 19.21 5.04 20.67
C VAL A 30 17.83 4.64 20.18
N VAL A 31 16.95 4.29 21.09
CA VAL A 31 15.53 4.05 20.80
C VAL A 31 14.70 5.21 21.31
N VAL A 32 13.75 5.66 20.54
CA VAL A 32 12.77 6.65 20.96
C VAL A 32 11.80 5.99 21.91
N ILE A 33 11.66 6.52 23.11
CA ILE A 33 10.69 6.06 24.10
C ILE A 33 9.91 7.28 24.57
N GLY A 34 8.65 7.31 24.17
CA GLY A 34 7.75 8.39 24.58
C GLY A 34 8.20 9.76 24.07
N TYR A 35 8.42 10.68 24.98
CA TYR A 35 8.88 12.04 24.68
C TYR A 35 10.40 12.20 24.73
N GLY A 36 11.15 11.10 24.77
CA GLY A 36 12.62 11.14 24.87
C GLY A 36 13.30 9.99 24.14
N THR A 37 14.63 10.02 24.14
CA THR A 37 15.47 8.97 23.58
C THR A 37 16.28 8.30 24.69
N GLN A 38 16.33 6.95 24.70
CA GLN A 38 17.18 6.18 25.62
C GLN A 38 18.08 5.23 24.84
N LYS A 39 19.21 4.87 25.42
CA LYS A 39 20.08 3.85 24.84
C LYS A 39 19.38 2.50 24.85
N LYS A 40 19.41 1.79 23.74
CA LYS A 40 18.77 0.45 23.59
C LYS A 40 19.21 -0.53 24.68
N SER A 41 20.46 -0.44 25.11
CA SER A 41 21.00 -1.28 26.19
C SER A 41 20.35 -1.07 27.56
N VAL A 42 19.67 0.06 27.77
CA VAL A 42 18.97 0.41 29.04
C VAL A 42 17.49 0.08 28.97
N VAL A 43 16.97 -0.23 27.75
CA VAL A 43 15.56 -0.50 27.55
C VAL A 43 15.28 -1.98 27.71
N THR A 44 14.59 -2.33 28.80
CA THR A 44 14.16 -3.71 29.09
C THR A 44 12.89 -4.13 28.36
N ALA A 45 12.29 -3.20 27.61
CA ALA A 45 11.02 -3.39 26.89
C ALA A 45 11.20 -4.14 25.56
N ALA A 46 10.17 -4.88 25.13
CA ALA A 46 10.15 -5.60 23.86
C ALA A 46 9.88 -4.63 22.69
N ILE A 47 10.92 -3.96 22.21
CA ILE A 47 10.88 -3.01 21.10
C ILE A 47 11.43 -3.69 19.83
N ALA A 48 10.70 -3.60 18.72
CA ALA A 48 11.23 -3.90 17.41
C ALA A 48 11.50 -2.57 16.66
N LYS A 49 12.70 -2.44 16.10
CA LYS A 49 13.11 -1.28 15.31
C LYS A 49 13.28 -1.68 13.85
N VAL A 50 12.76 -0.87 12.96
CA VAL A 50 12.96 -0.94 11.51
C VAL A 50 13.64 0.36 11.11
N SER A 51 14.79 0.29 10.47
CA SER A 51 15.58 1.45 10.06
C SER A 51 15.22 1.91 8.64
N ALA A 52 15.69 3.10 8.26
CA ALA A 52 15.58 3.59 6.90
C ALA A 52 16.23 2.64 5.88
N ASP A 53 17.37 2.02 6.23
CA ASP A 53 18.10 1.10 5.36
C ASP A 53 17.28 -0.20 5.10
N ASP A 54 16.56 -0.67 6.11
CA ASP A 54 15.66 -1.81 5.97
C ASP A 54 14.49 -1.52 5.01
N LEU A 55 14.08 -0.26 4.92
CA LEU A 55 12.99 0.20 4.05
C LEU A 55 13.46 0.49 2.62
N ALA A 56 14.69 0.94 2.44
CA ALA A 56 15.22 1.44 1.16
C ALA A 56 15.15 0.40 0.01
N GLY A 57 15.24 -0.89 0.31
CA GLY A 57 15.19 -1.96 -0.71
C GLY A 57 13.78 -2.40 -1.14
N LYS A 58 12.71 -1.89 -0.52
CA LYS A 58 11.35 -2.43 -0.71
C LYS A 58 10.40 -1.50 -1.46
N ALA A 59 10.76 -0.24 -1.69
CA ALA A 59 9.92 0.79 -2.32
C ALA A 59 8.42 0.71 -1.91
N PRO A 60 8.10 0.70 -0.60
CA PRO A 60 6.73 0.53 -0.15
C PRO A 60 5.90 1.75 -0.54
N VAL A 61 4.68 1.50 -1.02
CA VAL A 61 3.72 2.57 -1.37
C VAL A 61 3.25 3.31 -0.11
N ARG A 62 3.11 2.57 0.98
CA ARG A 62 2.58 3.05 2.26
C ARG A 62 3.42 2.53 3.42
N VAL A 63 3.46 3.29 4.51
CA VAL A 63 4.23 2.94 5.72
C VAL A 63 3.69 1.70 6.42
N ASP A 64 2.37 1.51 6.43
CA ASP A 64 1.74 0.30 6.98
C ASP A 64 2.19 -0.97 6.24
N ASN A 65 2.27 -0.93 4.91
CA ASN A 65 2.81 -2.02 4.10
C ASN A 65 4.31 -2.25 4.33
N ALA A 66 5.06 -1.20 4.63
CA ALA A 66 6.48 -1.28 4.92
C ALA A 66 6.80 -2.17 6.13
N LEU A 67 5.89 -2.25 7.10
CA LEU A 67 6.03 -3.07 8.30
C LEU A 67 5.85 -4.58 8.06
N LYS A 68 5.34 -4.98 6.89
CA LYS A 68 5.03 -6.39 6.58
C LYS A 68 6.30 -7.25 6.60
N GLY A 69 6.36 -8.18 7.56
CA GLY A 69 7.49 -9.08 7.75
C GLY A 69 8.75 -8.45 8.35
N MET A 70 8.72 -7.17 8.77
CA MET A 70 9.88 -6.44 9.30
C MET A 70 9.96 -6.48 10.83
N ALA A 71 8.85 -6.62 11.51
CA ALA A 71 8.81 -6.61 12.97
C ALA A 71 8.13 -7.88 13.50
N ALA A 72 8.85 -8.67 14.28
CA ALA A 72 8.28 -9.87 14.93
C ALA A 72 7.09 -9.47 15.82
N GLY A 73 5.98 -10.22 15.75
CA GLY A 73 4.74 -9.95 16.50
C GLY A 73 3.91 -8.80 15.95
N VAL A 74 4.24 -8.29 14.76
CA VAL A 74 3.39 -7.37 13.99
C VAL A 74 2.83 -8.12 12.80
N GLN A 75 1.51 -8.17 12.72
CA GLN A 75 0.78 -8.73 11.59
C GLN A 75 0.23 -7.60 10.73
N VAL A 76 0.54 -7.65 9.44
CA VAL A 76 0.02 -6.71 8.45
C VAL A 76 -0.78 -7.47 7.41
N THR A 77 -2.07 -7.17 7.31
CA THR A 77 -2.99 -7.78 6.34
C THR A 77 -3.53 -6.71 5.40
N SER A 78 -3.38 -6.95 4.10
CA SER A 78 -4.04 -6.13 3.07
C SER A 78 -5.41 -6.74 2.78
N ASN A 79 -6.46 -5.93 2.78
CA ASN A 79 -7.81 -6.40 2.51
C ASN A 79 -8.04 -6.63 1.01
N SER A 80 -7.41 -5.83 0.17
CA SER A 80 -7.44 -5.96 -1.29
C SER A 80 -6.06 -5.68 -1.88
N GLY A 81 -5.93 -5.83 -3.18
CA GLY A 81 -4.75 -5.45 -3.95
C GLY A 81 -4.88 -4.07 -4.62
N GLN A 82 -5.86 -3.27 -4.24
CA GLN A 82 -6.05 -1.95 -4.83
C GLN A 82 -4.91 -0.99 -4.44
N PRO A 83 -4.45 -0.17 -5.39
CA PRO A 83 -3.45 0.84 -5.08
C PRO A 83 -3.92 1.80 -3.99
N GLY A 84 -3.03 2.13 -3.04
CA GLY A 84 -3.32 3.11 -1.98
C GLY A 84 -4.23 2.62 -0.86
N GLU A 85 -4.81 1.42 -0.92
CA GLU A 85 -5.64 0.91 0.16
C GLU A 85 -4.83 0.63 1.43
N ALA A 86 -5.41 0.99 2.57
CA ALA A 86 -4.80 0.82 3.87
C ALA A 86 -4.69 -0.66 4.26
N SER A 87 -3.53 -1.06 4.77
CA SER A 87 -3.37 -2.35 5.40
C SER A 87 -3.76 -2.30 6.88
N ARG A 88 -4.35 -3.38 7.37
CA ARG A 88 -4.60 -3.54 8.80
C ARG A 88 -3.34 -4.01 9.51
N VAL A 89 -2.87 -3.20 10.44
CA VAL A 89 -1.72 -3.51 11.28
C VAL A 89 -2.21 -3.93 12.66
N ARG A 90 -1.70 -5.05 13.17
CA ARG A 90 -2.01 -5.57 14.50
C ARG A 90 -0.73 -5.93 15.24
N VAL A 91 -0.65 -5.52 16.49
CA VAL A 91 0.48 -5.84 17.37
C VAL A 91 0.04 -6.87 18.38
N ARG A 92 0.67 -8.06 18.36
CA ARG A 92 0.34 -9.22 19.24
C ARG A 92 -1.10 -9.73 19.13
N GLY A 93 -1.78 -9.50 17.99
CA GLY A 93 -3.10 -10.05 17.73
C GLY A 93 -4.24 -9.10 18.07
N ILE A 94 -5.43 -9.67 18.31
CA ILE A 94 -6.68 -8.94 18.56
C ILE A 94 -7.00 -9.04 20.04
N GLY A 95 -6.88 -7.95 20.77
CA GLY A 95 -7.19 -7.88 22.21
C GLY A 95 -8.60 -7.39 22.52
N THR A 96 -9.36 -6.91 21.55
CA THR A 96 -10.69 -6.36 21.72
C THR A 96 -11.58 -6.65 20.52
N ILE A 97 -12.88 -6.74 20.73
CA ILE A 97 -13.90 -6.87 19.67
C ILE A 97 -14.14 -5.54 18.94
N ASN A 98 -13.71 -4.43 19.52
CA ASN A 98 -13.83 -3.09 18.94
C ASN A 98 -12.63 -2.78 18.05
N ASN A 99 -12.16 -1.53 18.03
CA ASN A 99 -10.96 -1.15 17.29
C ASN A 99 -9.71 -1.72 17.97
N SER A 100 -8.98 -2.58 17.24
CA SER A 100 -7.71 -3.19 17.66
C SER A 100 -6.50 -2.63 16.91
N ASP A 101 -6.63 -1.48 16.26
CA ASP A 101 -5.53 -0.81 15.58
C ASP A 101 -4.53 -0.24 16.60
N PRO A 102 -3.23 -0.28 16.32
CA PRO A 102 -2.21 0.30 17.18
C PRO A 102 -2.31 1.83 17.19
N LEU A 103 -1.80 2.46 18.24
CA LEU A 103 -1.63 3.91 18.28
C LEU A 103 -0.41 4.31 17.44
N TYR A 104 -0.60 5.19 16.49
CA TYR A 104 0.49 5.77 15.71
C TYR A 104 0.96 7.07 16.34
N ILE A 105 2.27 7.20 16.51
CA ILE A 105 2.95 8.41 16.96
C ILE A 105 3.94 8.82 15.88
N VAL A 106 3.73 9.94 15.25
CA VAL A 106 4.64 10.47 14.21
C VAL A 106 5.37 11.66 14.80
N ASP A 107 6.70 11.55 14.90
CA ASP A 107 7.56 12.60 15.45
C ASP A 107 7.13 13.12 16.83
N GLY A 108 6.61 12.22 17.67
CA GLY A 108 6.14 12.53 19.01
C GLY A 108 4.68 12.98 19.10
N MET A 109 3.99 13.13 17.96
CA MET A 109 2.58 13.52 17.92
C MET A 109 1.68 12.31 17.72
N PRO A 110 0.69 12.05 18.60
CA PRO A 110 -0.28 10.98 18.42
C PRO A 110 -1.23 11.32 17.26
N ILE A 111 -1.34 10.41 16.31
CA ILE A 111 -2.17 10.55 15.13
C ILE A 111 -3.43 9.71 15.29
N SER A 112 -4.58 10.29 14.97
CA SER A 112 -5.84 9.57 14.88
C SER A 112 -6.11 9.26 13.40
N GLY A 113 -6.29 7.98 13.08
CA GLY A 113 -6.45 7.51 11.71
C GLY A 113 -5.18 6.86 11.16
N GLY A 114 -4.99 6.88 9.85
CA GLY A 114 -3.83 6.29 9.19
C GLY A 114 -2.59 7.19 9.15
N ILE A 115 -1.46 6.60 8.78
CA ILE A 115 -0.17 7.28 8.59
C ILE A 115 0.21 7.44 7.12
N ASP A 116 -0.76 7.50 6.26
CA ASP A 116 -0.62 7.58 4.79
C ASP A 116 -0.02 8.92 4.33
N PHE A 117 -0.12 9.97 5.17
CA PHE A 117 0.54 11.26 4.91
C PHE A 117 2.07 11.20 5.03
N VAL A 118 2.63 10.17 5.65
CA VAL A 118 4.06 9.99 5.75
C VAL A 118 4.57 9.26 4.51
N ASN A 119 5.49 9.89 3.79
CA ASN A 119 6.18 9.21 2.71
C ASN A 119 7.19 8.21 3.31
N PRO A 120 7.16 6.92 2.91
CA PRO A 120 8.13 5.94 3.39
C PRO A 120 9.59 6.34 3.21
N ASN A 121 9.91 7.10 2.17
CA ASN A 121 11.27 7.60 1.91
C ASN A 121 11.72 8.69 2.88
N ASP A 122 10.79 9.31 3.60
CA ASP A 122 11.10 10.32 4.63
C ASP A 122 11.30 9.72 6.03
N ILE A 123 11.16 8.40 6.17
CA ILE A 123 11.28 7.73 7.46
C ILE A 123 12.75 7.49 7.80
N GLU A 124 13.13 7.84 9.02
CA GLU A 124 14.42 7.49 9.62
C GLU A 124 14.34 6.16 10.36
N SER A 125 13.30 5.98 11.17
CA SER A 125 13.05 4.72 11.89
C SER A 125 11.58 4.53 12.22
N ILE A 126 11.20 3.25 12.37
CA ILE A 126 9.92 2.84 12.95
C ILE A 126 10.21 1.95 14.15
N GLU A 127 9.71 2.31 15.31
CA GLU A 127 9.80 1.51 16.51
C GLU A 127 8.42 1.01 16.92
N VAL A 128 8.31 -0.29 17.20
CA VAL A 128 7.06 -0.90 17.64
C VAL A 128 7.17 -1.28 19.12
N LEU A 129 6.40 -0.59 19.94
CA LEU A 129 6.25 -0.88 21.38
C LEU A 129 5.15 -1.93 21.55
N LYS A 130 5.54 -3.12 21.95
CA LYS A 130 4.64 -4.28 21.95
C LYS A 130 4.02 -4.57 23.32
N ASP A 131 4.61 -4.06 24.39
CA ASP A 131 4.16 -4.34 25.75
C ASP A 131 3.55 -3.10 26.43
N ALA A 132 2.74 -3.34 27.46
CA ALA A 132 2.07 -2.28 28.19
C ALA A 132 3.06 -1.37 28.95
N ALA A 133 4.23 -1.88 29.34
CA ALA A 133 5.22 -1.10 30.08
C ALA A 133 5.84 -0.02 29.18
N SER A 134 6.20 -0.39 27.95
CA SER A 134 6.73 0.57 26.97
C SER A 134 5.70 1.55 26.46
N GLY A 135 4.41 1.14 26.41
CA GLY A 135 3.29 1.95 25.99
C GLY A 135 2.66 2.82 27.09
N ALA A 136 3.04 2.62 28.34
CA ALA A 136 2.36 3.20 29.52
C ALA A 136 2.23 4.74 29.48
N ILE A 137 3.20 5.43 28.93
CA ILE A 137 3.20 6.90 28.80
C ILE A 137 2.10 7.44 27.88
N TYR A 138 1.57 6.58 26.98
CA TYR A 138 0.49 6.93 26.06
C TYR A 138 -0.91 6.54 26.58
N GLY A 139 -0.95 6.00 27.82
CA GLY A 139 -2.19 5.66 28.52
C GLY A 139 -2.94 4.49 27.87
N SER A 140 -4.27 4.47 28.06
CA SER A 140 -5.15 3.41 27.56
C SER A 140 -5.14 3.23 26.03
N ARG A 141 -4.83 4.27 25.28
CA ARG A 141 -4.72 4.23 23.83
C ARG A 141 -3.61 3.30 23.32
N ALA A 142 -2.62 3.00 24.18
CA ALA A 142 -1.51 2.09 23.86
C ALA A 142 -1.83 0.61 24.09
N ALA A 143 -3.05 0.26 24.52
CA ALA A 143 -3.43 -1.13 24.84
C ALA A 143 -3.24 -2.11 23.67
N ASN A 144 -3.40 -1.65 22.44
CA ASN A 144 -3.21 -2.43 21.22
C ASN A 144 -1.78 -2.30 20.62
N GLY A 145 -0.81 -1.78 21.40
CA GLY A 145 0.54 -1.46 20.95
C GLY A 145 0.68 -0.05 20.39
N VAL A 146 1.93 0.40 20.28
CA VAL A 146 2.27 1.73 19.76
C VAL A 146 3.31 1.59 18.65
N ILE A 147 3.09 2.32 17.57
CA ILE A 147 4.04 2.42 16.44
C ILE A 147 4.56 3.85 16.42
N LEU A 148 5.84 4.00 16.73
CA LEU A 148 6.54 5.27 16.68
C LEU A 148 7.19 5.42 15.32
N VAL A 149 6.89 6.47 14.60
CA VAL A 149 7.51 6.82 13.32
C VAL A 149 8.33 8.08 13.51
N THR A 150 9.62 7.98 13.25
CA THR A 150 10.52 9.13 13.26
C THR A 150 10.87 9.49 11.82
N THR A 151 10.62 10.74 11.45
CA THR A 151 10.97 11.23 10.11
C THR A 151 12.41 11.75 10.06
N LYS A 152 13.01 11.71 8.87
CA LYS A 152 14.35 12.23 8.63
C LYS A 152 14.45 13.71 8.99
N GLY A 153 15.58 14.09 9.55
CA GLY A 153 15.92 15.47 9.85
C GLY A 153 17.24 15.87 9.23
N GLY A 154 17.60 17.16 9.28
CA GLY A 154 18.92 17.63 8.91
C GLY A 154 19.98 17.06 9.85
N LYS A 155 21.02 16.46 9.31
CA LYS A 155 22.17 15.98 10.10
C LYS A 155 23.06 17.18 10.43
N LYS A 156 23.52 17.24 11.69
CA LYS A 156 24.39 18.30 12.16
C LYS A 156 25.73 18.30 11.39
N ASP A 157 26.28 19.49 11.15
CA ASP A 157 27.56 19.70 10.50
C ASP A 157 27.71 19.06 9.12
N THR A 158 26.59 19.01 8.35
CA THR A 158 26.52 18.37 7.02
C THR A 158 26.24 19.45 5.97
N ALA A 159 27.04 19.47 4.91
CA ALA A 159 26.76 20.32 3.74
C ALA A 159 25.42 19.96 3.09
N ALA A 160 24.85 20.91 2.36
CA ALA A 160 23.60 20.67 1.65
C ALA A 160 23.73 19.49 0.68
N GLN A 161 22.81 18.54 0.79
CA GLN A 161 22.71 17.37 -0.07
C GLN A 161 21.35 17.32 -0.73
N VAL A 162 21.33 17.06 -2.02
CA VAL A 162 20.12 16.82 -2.80
C VAL A 162 20.08 15.34 -3.16
N ASN A 163 18.99 14.67 -2.82
CA ASN A 163 18.78 13.27 -3.18
C ASN A 163 17.53 13.18 -4.03
N TYR A 164 17.61 12.39 -5.11
CA TYR A 164 16.49 12.01 -5.93
C TYR A 164 16.40 10.49 -5.97
N ASN A 165 15.18 9.99 -5.75
CA ASN A 165 14.84 8.58 -5.89
C ASN A 165 13.65 8.46 -6.83
N GLY A 166 13.82 7.75 -7.93
CA GLY A 166 12.77 7.55 -8.93
C GLY A 166 12.66 6.09 -9.33
N SER A 167 11.43 5.62 -9.47
CA SER A 167 11.16 4.27 -9.97
C SER A 167 9.93 4.24 -10.87
N TRP A 168 10.01 3.41 -11.90
CA TRP A 168 8.91 3.04 -12.78
C TRP A 168 8.77 1.53 -12.78
N GLY A 169 7.55 1.06 -12.83
CA GLY A 169 7.28 -0.37 -12.87
C GLY A 169 5.90 -0.66 -13.43
N TRP A 170 5.64 -1.94 -13.60
CA TRP A 170 4.35 -2.45 -14.04
C TRP A 170 3.94 -3.58 -13.11
N SER A 171 2.66 -3.60 -12.77
CA SER A 171 2.08 -4.65 -11.95
C SER A 171 1.13 -5.50 -12.78
N SER A 172 1.09 -6.79 -12.50
CA SER A 172 0.17 -7.73 -13.10
C SER A 172 -0.29 -8.76 -12.07
N ALA A 173 -1.41 -9.44 -12.35
CA ALA A 173 -1.87 -10.50 -11.48
C ALA A 173 -0.89 -11.68 -11.49
N ALA A 174 -0.39 -12.09 -10.32
CA ALA A 174 0.52 -13.22 -10.19
C ALA A 174 -0.14 -14.56 -10.59
N LYS A 175 -1.47 -14.66 -10.39
CA LYS A 175 -2.25 -15.84 -10.75
C LYS A 175 -3.71 -15.45 -10.99
N ARG A 176 -4.32 -16.02 -11.99
CA ARG A 176 -5.75 -15.96 -12.26
C ARG A 176 -6.44 -17.29 -11.94
N ARG A 177 -7.72 -17.26 -11.71
CA ARG A 177 -8.52 -18.47 -11.56
C ARG A 177 -8.79 -19.08 -12.93
N ALA A 178 -8.65 -20.39 -13.04
CA ALA A 178 -9.15 -21.10 -14.22
C ALA A 178 -10.68 -21.05 -14.23
N VAL A 179 -11.25 -20.68 -15.36
CA VAL A 179 -12.69 -20.67 -15.62
C VAL A 179 -13.01 -21.59 -16.80
N THR A 180 -14.27 -21.98 -16.95
CA THR A 180 -14.72 -22.89 -17.98
C THR A 180 -14.79 -22.21 -19.34
N SER A 181 -14.55 -22.97 -20.41
CA SER A 181 -14.83 -22.54 -21.78
C SER A 181 -16.35 -22.42 -22.03
N ALA A 182 -16.75 -21.76 -23.13
CA ALA A 182 -18.14 -21.63 -23.50
C ALA A 182 -18.81 -23.01 -23.69
N THR A 183 -18.10 -23.97 -24.27
CA THR A 183 -18.58 -25.35 -24.47
C THR A 183 -18.77 -26.05 -23.12
N ASP A 184 -17.77 -26.06 -22.27
CA ASP A 184 -17.85 -26.70 -20.94
C ASP A 184 -18.95 -26.07 -20.10
N TYR A 185 -19.06 -24.72 -20.15
CA TYR A 185 -20.13 -24.00 -19.49
C TYR A 185 -21.52 -24.45 -19.97
N ALA A 186 -21.71 -24.56 -21.28
CA ALA A 186 -23.00 -25.02 -21.84
C ALA A 186 -23.33 -26.45 -21.43
N ILE A 187 -22.35 -27.38 -21.43
CA ILE A 187 -22.50 -28.76 -20.97
C ILE A 187 -22.91 -28.78 -19.49
N LEU A 188 -22.17 -28.06 -18.62
CA LEU A 188 -22.46 -27.97 -17.19
C LEU A 188 -23.84 -27.37 -16.92
N GLN A 189 -24.22 -26.33 -17.66
CA GLN A 189 -25.56 -25.74 -17.54
C GLN A 189 -26.67 -26.73 -17.94
N ASN A 190 -26.49 -27.47 -19.02
CA ASN A 190 -27.42 -28.50 -19.41
C ASN A 190 -27.59 -29.60 -18.35
N GLU A 191 -26.47 -30.06 -17.78
CA GLU A 191 -26.47 -31.03 -16.69
C GLU A 191 -27.19 -30.48 -15.45
N PHE A 192 -26.93 -29.22 -15.08
CA PHE A 192 -27.59 -28.53 -13.96
C PHE A 192 -29.12 -28.49 -14.15
N TYR A 193 -29.59 -28.10 -15.35
CA TYR A 193 -31.02 -28.02 -15.64
C TYR A 193 -31.68 -29.40 -15.64
N LEU A 194 -31.05 -30.41 -16.24
CA LEU A 194 -31.55 -31.78 -16.24
C LEU A 194 -31.63 -32.37 -14.83
N ASN A 195 -30.63 -32.19 -14.01
CA ASN A 195 -30.61 -32.63 -12.62
C ASN A 195 -31.66 -31.92 -11.76
N GLY A 196 -32.03 -30.69 -12.14
CA GLY A 196 -33.14 -29.94 -11.54
C GLY A 196 -34.52 -30.31 -12.04
N GLY A 197 -34.64 -31.34 -12.90
CA GLY A 197 -35.92 -31.78 -13.50
C GLY A 197 -36.43 -30.88 -14.64
N GLY A 198 -35.59 -30.00 -15.16
CA GLY A 198 -35.87 -29.12 -16.29
C GLY A 198 -35.46 -29.74 -17.64
N THR A 199 -35.41 -28.88 -18.66
CA THR A 199 -34.96 -29.24 -20.02
C THR A 199 -33.60 -28.65 -20.30
N ILE A 200 -32.88 -29.21 -21.29
CA ILE A 200 -31.58 -28.63 -21.73
C ILE A 200 -31.77 -27.18 -22.18
N LYS A 201 -30.79 -26.38 -21.90
CA LYS A 201 -30.75 -24.93 -22.23
C LYS A 201 -30.04 -24.68 -23.58
N TYR A 202 -29.05 -25.50 -23.88
CA TYR A 202 -28.23 -25.40 -25.08
C TYR A 202 -28.35 -26.69 -25.88
N ASP A 203 -29.00 -26.65 -27.03
CA ASP A 203 -29.27 -27.84 -27.88
C ASP A 203 -27.96 -28.44 -28.41
N ASP A 204 -27.03 -27.61 -28.83
CA ASP A 204 -25.69 -28.01 -29.28
C ASP A 204 -24.58 -27.22 -28.59
N PRO A 205 -23.99 -27.76 -27.51
CA PRO A 205 -22.87 -27.10 -26.79
C PRO A 205 -21.60 -26.88 -27.61
N TYR A 206 -21.47 -27.59 -28.74
CA TYR A 206 -20.29 -27.45 -29.62
C TYR A 206 -20.50 -26.45 -30.77
N ASN A 207 -21.70 -25.91 -30.92
CA ASN A 207 -22.04 -24.96 -31.97
C ASN A 207 -22.81 -23.76 -31.42
N LEU A 208 -22.25 -23.14 -30.41
CA LEU A 208 -22.86 -22.01 -29.72
C LEU A 208 -22.78 -20.74 -30.55
N ILE A 209 -23.82 -19.91 -30.39
CA ILE A 209 -23.95 -18.61 -31.02
C ILE A 209 -24.03 -17.57 -29.90
N ASP A 210 -23.28 -16.47 -30.03
CA ASP A 210 -23.29 -15.37 -29.10
C ASP A 210 -24.54 -14.45 -29.27
N PRO A 211 -24.84 -13.55 -28.35
CA PRO A 211 -25.99 -12.64 -28.47
C PRO A 211 -25.94 -11.72 -29.69
N ASN A 212 -24.79 -11.55 -30.33
CA ASN A 212 -24.63 -10.77 -31.56
C ASN A 212 -24.83 -11.59 -32.84
N GLY A 213 -25.15 -12.89 -32.69
CA GLY A 213 -25.37 -13.82 -33.82
C GLY A 213 -24.09 -14.42 -34.38
N ASN A 214 -22.95 -14.29 -33.76
CA ASN A 214 -21.69 -14.86 -34.22
C ASN A 214 -21.48 -16.26 -33.60
N LYS A 215 -20.89 -17.16 -34.39
CA LYS A 215 -20.45 -18.45 -33.86
C LYS A 215 -19.30 -18.27 -32.86
N ILE A 216 -19.45 -18.84 -31.67
CA ILE A 216 -18.39 -18.84 -30.66
C ILE A 216 -17.31 -19.83 -31.08
N VAL A 217 -16.06 -19.34 -31.16
CA VAL A 217 -14.89 -20.15 -31.50
C VAL A 217 -13.94 -20.17 -30.30
N GLY A 218 -13.50 -21.37 -29.91
CA GLY A 218 -12.54 -21.52 -28.81
C GLY A 218 -13.16 -21.32 -27.43
N PHE A 219 -12.51 -20.50 -26.61
CA PHE A 219 -12.88 -20.34 -25.20
C PHE A 219 -14.20 -19.58 -24.98
N GLY A 220 -14.59 -18.70 -25.90
CA GLY A 220 -15.64 -17.70 -25.70
C GLY A 220 -15.08 -16.43 -25.07
N THR A 221 -15.90 -15.70 -24.33
CA THR A 221 -15.47 -14.47 -23.63
C THR A 221 -14.75 -14.80 -22.34
N ASP A 222 -13.44 -14.48 -22.26
CA ASP A 222 -12.71 -14.49 -20.99
C ASP A 222 -12.90 -13.13 -20.30
N TRP A 223 -13.84 -13.10 -19.36
CA TRP A 223 -14.15 -11.89 -18.60
C TRP A 223 -13.01 -11.44 -17.71
N GLN A 224 -12.13 -12.36 -17.27
CA GLN A 224 -10.95 -11.96 -16.52
C GLN A 224 -9.97 -11.19 -17.40
N ASP A 225 -9.79 -11.60 -18.67
CA ASP A 225 -8.91 -10.88 -19.61
C ASP A 225 -9.39 -9.44 -19.87
N LEU A 226 -10.69 -9.23 -19.84
CA LEU A 226 -11.26 -7.91 -20.05
C LEU A 226 -11.05 -6.96 -18.86
N VAL A 227 -11.09 -7.48 -17.63
CA VAL A 227 -11.02 -6.65 -16.41
C VAL A 227 -9.60 -6.53 -15.84
N PHE A 228 -8.71 -7.48 -16.14
CA PHE A 228 -7.33 -7.44 -15.67
C PHE A 228 -6.45 -6.55 -16.54
N ASN A 229 -5.76 -5.62 -15.91
CA ASN A 229 -4.67 -4.90 -16.53
C ASN A 229 -3.36 -5.66 -16.30
N ASN A 230 -2.82 -6.27 -17.36
CA ASN A 230 -1.59 -7.05 -17.27
C ASN A 230 -0.32 -6.20 -17.16
N ASN A 231 -0.42 -4.91 -17.40
CA ASN A 231 0.68 -3.95 -17.39
C ASN A 231 0.25 -2.67 -16.66
N ALA A 232 -0.33 -2.81 -15.46
CA ALA A 232 -0.75 -1.67 -14.66
C ALA A 232 0.47 -0.81 -14.29
N PRO A 233 0.61 0.41 -14.84
CA PRO A 233 1.79 1.23 -14.61
C PRO A 233 1.81 1.78 -13.19
N GLN A 234 3.02 1.91 -12.65
CA GLN A 234 3.27 2.60 -11.40
C GLN A 234 4.54 3.42 -11.50
N GLN A 235 4.55 4.57 -10.83
CA GLN A 235 5.72 5.44 -10.78
C GLN A 235 5.83 6.10 -9.41
N ASN A 236 7.06 6.26 -8.96
CA ASN A 236 7.40 6.98 -7.74
C ASN A 236 8.56 7.93 -8.01
N HIS A 237 8.43 9.15 -7.53
CA HIS A 237 9.45 10.20 -7.63
C HIS A 237 9.56 10.93 -6.32
N ASP A 238 10.72 10.87 -5.70
CA ASP A 238 11.00 11.54 -4.44
C ASP A 238 12.25 12.41 -4.58
N VAL A 239 12.13 13.63 -4.20
CA VAL A 239 13.24 14.59 -4.11
C VAL A 239 13.37 15.05 -2.67
N SER A 240 14.58 15.08 -2.15
CA SER A 240 14.83 15.65 -0.82
C SER A 240 16.08 16.49 -0.80
N VAL A 241 16.04 17.54 0.01
CA VAL A 241 17.16 18.44 0.30
C VAL A 241 17.37 18.45 1.79
N SER A 242 18.58 18.13 2.22
CA SER A 242 18.95 18.15 3.63
C SER A 242 20.30 18.83 3.83
N GLY A 243 20.46 19.46 4.98
CA GLY A 243 21.72 20.08 5.31
C GLY A 243 21.69 20.73 6.68
N SER A 244 22.81 21.29 7.06
CA SER A 244 22.91 22.08 8.29
C SER A 244 23.84 23.26 8.14
N SER A 245 23.56 24.29 8.93
CA SER A 245 24.46 25.40 9.26
C SER A 245 24.65 25.43 10.75
N GLU A 246 25.41 26.38 11.24
CA GLU A 246 25.61 26.60 12.67
C GLU A 246 24.31 26.77 13.48
N HIS A 247 23.27 27.36 12.81
CA HIS A 247 22.01 27.71 13.45
C HIS A 247 20.80 26.92 12.95
N VAL A 248 20.88 26.26 11.80
CA VAL A 248 19.73 25.64 11.19
C VAL A 248 20.09 24.24 10.67
N ASN A 249 19.33 23.23 11.09
CA ASN A 249 19.33 21.90 10.47
C ASN A 249 18.00 21.72 9.77
N TYR A 250 18.03 21.32 8.53
CA TYR A 250 16.81 21.20 7.72
C TYR A 250 16.79 19.92 6.90
N TYR A 251 15.59 19.41 6.72
CA TYR A 251 15.22 18.37 5.78
C TYR A 251 13.92 18.80 5.12
N VAL A 252 13.89 18.85 3.81
CA VAL A 252 12.69 19.16 3.01
C VAL A 252 12.58 18.10 1.91
N SER A 253 11.42 17.53 1.73
CA SER A 253 11.15 16.55 0.69
C SER A 253 9.85 16.84 -0.04
N ALA A 254 9.79 16.38 -1.29
CA ALA A 254 8.57 16.29 -2.09
C ALA A 254 8.54 14.94 -2.77
N GLY A 255 7.41 14.24 -2.66
CA GLY A 255 7.20 12.92 -3.24
C GLY A 255 5.94 12.89 -4.09
N PHE A 256 6.02 12.24 -5.24
CA PHE A 256 4.88 11.95 -6.11
C PHE A 256 4.84 10.46 -6.38
N TYR A 257 3.68 9.86 -6.13
CA TYR A 257 3.39 8.46 -6.42
C TYR A 257 2.12 8.34 -7.24
N LYS A 258 2.16 7.51 -8.28
CA LYS A 258 0.98 7.17 -9.07
C LYS A 258 1.00 5.68 -9.39
N ALA A 259 -0.15 5.03 -9.30
CA ALA A 259 -0.33 3.63 -9.70
C ALA A 259 -1.73 3.38 -10.21
N ASP A 260 -1.83 2.57 -11.25
CA ASP A 260 -3.09 2.04 -11.74
C ASP A 260 -3.32 0.64 -11.13
N GLY A 261 -4.59 0.29 -10.93
CA GLY A 261 -4.97 -1.02 -10.41
C GLY A 261 -4.80 -2.12 -11.44
N ILE A 262 -4.49 -3.32 -10.96
CA ILE A 262 -4.44 -4.53 -11.79
C ILE A 262 -5.82 -5.05 -12.18
N VAL A 263 -6.89 -4.52 -11.55
CA VAL A 263 -8.29 -4.82 -11.88
C VAL A 263 -9.01 -3.50 -12.11
N GLY A 264 -9.61 -3.33 -13.28
CA GLY A 264 -10.33 -2.10 -13.66
C GLY A 264 -9.46 -0.87 -13.90
N GLY A 265 -8.13 -0.96 -13.74
CA GLY A 265 -7.22 0.17 -13.89
C GLY A 265 -7.16 0.72 -15.32
N ASN A 266 -7.27 -0.14 -16.33
CA ASN A 266 -7.30 0.23 -17.74
C ASN A 266 -8.57 0.99 -18.16
N TYR A 267 -9.63 0.91 -17.35
CA TYR A 267 -10.87 1.69 -17.52
C TYR A 267 -10.96 2.89 -16.57
N GLY A 268 -9.89 3.21 -15.86
CA GLY A 268 -9.85 4.30 -14.88
C GLY A 268 -10.67 4.05 -13.61
N GLN A 269 -11.10 2.81 -13.37
CA GLN A 269 -11.92 2.44 -12.20
C GLN A 269 -11.11 2.17 -10.93
N SER A 270 -9.80 1.97 -11.06
CA SER A 270 -8.92 1.73 -9.91
C SER A 270 -7.57 2.42 -10.15
N ASN A 271 -7.39 3.57 -9.52
CA ASN A 271 -6.16 4.36 -9.57
C ASN A 271 -5.90 5.06 -8.26
N TYR A 272 -4.65 5.38 -8.05
CA TYR A 272 -4.18 6.07 -6.87
C TYR A 272 -3.04 7.00 -7.25
N ASP A 273 -3.17 8.27 -6.89
CA ASP A 273 -2.08 9.22 -6.92
C ASP A 273 -1.95 9.97 -5.61
N ARG A 274 -0.72 10.28 -5.25
CA ARG A 274 -0.37 10.95 -4.00
C ARG A 274 0.76 11.93 -4.22
N LEU A 275 0.55 13.16 -3.79
CA LEU A 275 1.59 14.18 -3.64
C LEU A 275 1.85 14.39 -2.16
N THR A 276 3.10 14.31 -1.74
CA THR A 276 3.53 14.61 -0.37
C THR A 276 4.58 15.72 -0.38
N VAL A 277 4.50 16.63 0.58
CA VAL A 277 5.55 17.61 0.86
C VAL A 277 5.82 17.57 2.36
N ASN A 278 7.07 17.43 2.73
CA ASN A 278 7.48 17.32 4.12
C ASN A 278 8.61 18.29 4.43
N SER A 279 8.59 18.88 5.61
CA SER A 279 9.68 19.74 6.11
C SER A 279 9.90 19.48 7.59
N ASN A 280 11.15 19.23 7.95
CA ASN A 280 11.59 19.05 9.33
C ASN A 280 12.81 19.95 9.55
N THR A 281 12.59 21.09 10.18
CA THR A 281 13.61 22.13 10.37
C THR A 281 13.78 22.45 11.85
N LYS A 282 15.00 22.36 12.30
CA LYS A 282 15.41 22.73 13.65
C LYS A 282 16.27 23.97 13.61
N ILE A 283 15.84 25.03 14.28
CA ILE A 283 16.50 26.33 14.38
C ILE A 283 17.03 26.51 15.79
N LYS A 284 18.33 26.73 15.93
CA LYS A 284 18.96 27.08 17.20
C LYS A 284 18.82 28.58 17.39
N LEU A 285 17.97 29.01 18.30
CA LEU A 285 17.75 30.40 18.62
C LEU A 285 18.80 30.92 19.63
N MET A 286 19.16 30.07 20.59
CA MET A 286 20.16 30.38 21.63
C MET A 286 20.92 29.10 21.98
N ASP A 287 22.18 29.23 22.32
CA ASP A 287 23.03 28.16 22.79
C ASP A 287 23.81 28.53 24.05
N TYR A 288 24.56 27.57 24.61
CA TYR A 288 25.38 27.77 25.82
C TYR A 288 26.64 28.61 25.60
N SER A 289 26.91 29.08 24.41
CA SER A 289 28.14 29.81 24.07
C SER A 289 28.25 31.19 24.77
N LYS A 290 27.12 31.69 25.30
CA LYS A 290 27.07 32.95 26.05
C LYS A 290 26.42 32.71 27.41
N GLU A 291 27.11 33.14 28.49
CA GLU A 291 26.50 33.14 29.82
C GLU A 291 25.32 34.11 29.86
N ARG A 292 24.19 33.63 30.32
CA ARG A 292 22.94 34.36 30.47
C ARG A 292 22.28 33.96 31.79
N ASN A 293 21.68 34.94 32.47
CA ASN A 293 21.09 34.70 33.79
C ASN A 293 19.75 33.95 33.77
N PHE A 294 19.12 33.81 32.60
CA PHE A 294 17.75 33.29 32.55
C PHE A 294 17.58 32.12 31.56
N LEU A 295 18.00 32.26 30.30
CA LEU A 295 17.79 31.25 29.27
C LEU A 295 19.09 30.91 28.55
N HIS A 296 19.59 29.69 28.72
CA HIS A 296 20.88 29.26 28.16
C HIS A 296 20.75 28.64 26.79
N LYS A 297 19.60 27.97 26.53
CA LYS A 297 19.35 27.27 25.27
C LYS A 297 17.89 27.44 24.83
N ALA A 298 17.70 27.71 23.55
CA ALA A 298 16.38 27.70 22.90
C ALA A 298 16.50 27.13 21.50
N ASP A 299 15.78 26.06 21.24
CA ASP A 299 15.64 25.46 19.91
C ASP A 299 14.19 25.60 19.47
N LEU A 300 13.97 25.96 18.21
CA LEU A 300 12.66 25.94 17.56
C LEU A 300 12.65 24.78 16.57
N ASN A 301 11.75 23.82 16.75
CA ASN A 301 11.54 22.74 15.80
C ASN A 301 10.25 23.01 15.05
N VAL A 302 10.34 23.11 13.72
CA VAL A 302 9.18 23.30 12.83
C VAL A 302 9.08 22.05 11.97
N LYS A 303 7.94 21.38 12.07
CA LYS A 303 7.60 20.21 11.24
C LYS A 303 6.32 20.48 10.50
N LEU A 304 6.35 20.32 9.19
CA LEU A 304 5.20 20.50 8.30
C LEU A 304 5.10 19.26 7.44
N ALA A 305 3.90 18.72 7.34
CA ALA A 305 3.57 17.64 6.41
C ALA A 305 2.29 18.02 5.66
N TYR A 306 2.35 17.92 4.34
CA TYR A 306 1.21 18.10 3.46
C TYR A 306 1.06 16.86 2.58
N MET A 307 -0.17 16.42 2.44
CA MET A 307 -0.53 15.33 1.52
C MET A 307 -1.78 15.71 0.74
N ASN A 308 -1.73 15.44 -0.55
CA ASN A 308 -2.90 15.40 -1.40
C ASN A 308 -2.98 14.04 -2.07
N THR A 309 -4.14 13.39 -1.97
CA THR A 309 -4.36 12.05 -2.51
C THR A 309 -5.63 12.03 -3.33
N HIS A 310 -5.54 11.45 -4.52
CA HIS A 310 -6.70 11.10 -5.32
C HIS A 310 -6.75 9.59 -5.47
N SER A 311 -7.89 8.99 -5.19
CA SER A 311 -8.07 7.54 -5.23
C SER A 311 -9.43 7.20 -5.81
N THR A 312 -9.42 6.35 -6.83
CA THR A 312 -10.61 5.70 -7.36
C THR A 312 -10.48 4.21 -7.04
N GLY A 313 -11.52 3.61 -6.53
CA GLY A 313 -11.49 2.20 -6.13
C GLY A 313 -12.73 1.45 -6.59
N ILE A 314 -12.56 0.14 -6.75
CA ILE A 314 -13.63 -0.79 -7.10
C ILE A 314 -14.10 -1.54 -5.86
N SER A 315 -15.35 -2.01 -5.87
CA SER A 315 -15.83 -2.93 -4.83
C SER A 315 -15.11 -4.27 -4.95
N THR A 316 -14.55 -4.77 -3.85
CA THR A 316 -13.74 -6.01 -3.83
C THR A 316 -14.34 -7.15 -3.01
N ASN A 317 -15.29 -6.86 -2.13
CA ASN A 317 -15.77 -7.83 -1.12
C ASN A 317 -17.21 -8.30 -1.35
N SER A 318 -17.69 -8.27 -2.59
CA SER A 318 -19.00 -8.76 -2.97
C SER A 318 -18.87 -9.87 -3.99
N GLU A 319 -19.59 -10.97 -3.79
CA GLU A 319 -19.60 -12.10 -4.70
C GLU A 319 -20.17 -11.70 -6.08
N PHE A 320 -21.28 -10.95 -6.09
CA PHE A 320 -21.97 -10.56 -7.32
C PHE A 320 -21.83 -9.08 -7.68
N GLY A 321 -21.51 -8.25 -6.72
CA GLY A 321 -21.37 -6.79 -6.90
C GLY A 321 -19.94 -6.30 -7.08
N SER A 322 -18.94 -7.19 -7.07
CA SER A 322 -17.55 -6.85 -7.34
C SER A 322 -17.17 -7.18 -8.78
N ILE A 323 -16.28 -6.38 -9.37
CA ILE A 323 -15.75 -6.62 -10.71
C ILE A 323 -15.16 -8.03 -10.84
N LEU A 324 -14.36 -8.46 -9.87
CA LEU A 324 -13.75 -9.80 -9.85
C LEU A 324 -14.79 -10.91 -9.68
N GLY A 325 -15.74 -10.74 -8.77
CA GLY A 325 -16.83 -11.70 -8.58
C GLY A 325 -17.62 -11.85 -9.87
N SER A 326 -18.07 -10.75 -10.45
CA SER A 326 -18.78 -10.76 -11.71
C SER A 326 -17.99 -11.41 -12.85
N ALA A 327 -16.70 -11.07 -13.01
CA ALA A 327 -15.85 -11.66 -14.04
C ALA A 327 -15.66 -13.18 -13.90
N LEU A 328 -15.76 -13.74 -12.69
CA LEU A 328 -15.66 -15.18 -12.46
C LEU A 328 -16.97 -15.93 -12.75
N TYR A 329 -18.11 -15.25 -12.55
CA TYR A 329 -19.44 -15.88 -12.70
C TYR A 329 -20.13 -15.57 -14.02
N MET A 330 -19.65 -14.57 -14.78
CA MET A 330 -20.21 -14.23 -16.08
C MET A 330 -20.10 -15.40 -17.06
N SER A 331 -21.17 -15.61 -17.80
CA SER A 331 -21.20 -16.63 -18.86
C SER A 331 -20.18 -16.34 -19.96
N PRO A 332 -19.32 -17.27 -20.33
CA PRO A 332 -18.39 -17.10 -21.44
C PRO A 332 -19.09 -17.08 -22.82
N ILE A 333 -20.39 -17.32 -22.86
CA ILE A 333 -21.23 -17.23 -24.08
C ILE A 333 -21.65 -15.78 -24.33
N LEU A 334 -21.72 -14.95 -23.27
CA LEU A 334 -22.07 -13.53 -23.41
C LEU A 334 -20.91 -12.73 -23.97
N THR A 335 -21.24 -11.75 -24.79
CA THR A 335 -20.30 -10.73 -25.27
C THR A 335 -20.28 -9.51 -24.34
N PRO A 336 -19.22 -8.72 -24.30
CA PRO A 336 -19.16 -7.50 -23.50
C PRO A 336 -20.31 -6.52 -23.78
N THR A 337 -20.61 -6.35 -25.05
CA THR A 337 -21.69 -5.46 -25.55
C THR A 337 -22.56 -6.18 -26.55
N ILE A 338 -23.79 -5.75 -26.67
CA ILE A 338 -24.75 -6.25 -27.65
C ILE A 338 -24.80 -5.27 -28.82
N THR A 339 -24.49 -5.76 -30.02
CA THR A 339 -24.35 -4.91 -31.21
C THR A 339 -25.56 -5.06 -32.16
N GLY A 340 -25.61 -4.22 -33.19
CA GLY A 340 -26.59 -4.30 -34.26
C GLY A 340 -28.05 -4.06 -33.81
N GLN A 341 -29.00 -4.79 -34.43
CA GLN A 341 -30.42 -4.64 -34.11
C GLN A 341 -30.75 -5.12 -32.70
N ALA A 342 -30.13 -6.20 -32.23
CA ALA A 342 -30.33 -6.74 -30.89
C ALA A 342 -30.01 -5.72 -29.80
N GLY A 343 -28.91 -4.95 -29.97
CA GLY A 343 -28.54 -3.87 -29.05
C GLY A 343 -29.57 -2.74 -29.02
N LYS A 344 -30.06 -2.33 -30.19
CA LYS A 344 -31.11 -1.31 -30.30
C LYS A 344 -32.41 -1.74 -29.65
N ASP A 345 -32.83 -2.99 -29.88
CA ASP A 345 -34.03 -3.56 -29.28
C ASP A 345 -33.88 -3.65 -27.75
N MET A 346 -32.70 -4.00 -27.27
CA MET A 346 -32.40 -4.03 -25.84
C MET A 346 -32.51 -2.61 -25.21
N ILE A 347 -31.94 -1.60 -25.83
CA ILE A 347 -32.05 -0.21 -25.37
C ILE A 347 -33.53 0.22 -25.33
N ALA A 348 -34.30 -0.04 -26.41
CA ALA A 348 -35.71 0.30 -26.48
C ALA A 348 -36.52 -0.38 -25.36
N LYS A 349 -36.33 -1.70 -25.16
CA LYS A 349 -36.98 -2.51 -24.12
C LYS A 349 -36.76 -1.94 -22.71
N TYR A 350 -35.53 -1.53 -22.41
CA TYR A 350 -35.21 -0.98 -21.07
C TYR A 350 -35.69 0.46 -20.90
N LYS A 351 -35.64 1.25 -21.97
CA LYS A 351 -36.20 2.61 -21.98
C LYS A 351 -37.69 2.64 -21.72
N GLU A 352 -38.46 1.70 -22.30
CA GLU A 352 -39.90 1.51 -22.01
C GLU A 352 -40.17 1.22 -20.54
N ARG A 353 -39.19 0.59 -19.84
CA ARG A 353 -39.24 0.29 -18.41
C ARG A 353 -38.74 1.44 -17.53
N GLY A 354 -38.33 2.57 -18.14
CA GLY A 354 -37.82 3.74 -17.43
C GLY A 354 -36.34 3.67 -17.05
N TYR A 355 -35.55 2.78 -17.69
CA TYR A 355 -34.12 2.66 -17.44
C TYR A 355 -33.31 3.07 -18.66
N ASP A 356 -32.31 3.92 -18.45
CA ASP A 356 -31.28 4.21 -19.45
C ASP A 356 -30.12 3.23 -19.25
N LEU A 357 -29.83 2.43 -20.28
CA LEU A 357 -28.70 1.51 -20.23
C LEU A 357 -27.38 2.21 -20.51
N PRO A 358 -26.30 1.88 -19.79
CA PRO A 358 -24.96 2.32 -20.15
C PRO A 358 -24.56 1.71 -21.50
N VAL A 359 -23.88 2.49 -22.32
CA VAL A 359 -23.42 2.12 -23.65
C VAL A 359 -21.93 2.36 -23.82
N ASP A 360 -21.30 1.59 -24.71
CA ASP A 360 -19.93 1.81 -25.11
C ASP A 360 -19.76 3.07 -25.98
N ALA A 361 -18.54 3.40 -26.38
CA ALA A 361 -18.25 4.56 -27.24
C ALA A 361 -18.94 4.50 -28.61
N ASN A 362 -19.42 3.33 -29.05
CA ASN A 362 -20.12 3.13 -30.31
C ASN A 362 -21.64 3.12 -30.12
N GLY A 363 -22.15 3.35 -28.91
CA GLY A 363 -23.57 3.34 -28.59
C GLY A 363 -24.17 1.95 -28.41
N ASN A 364 -23.37 0.90 -28.24
CA ASN A 364 -23.84 -0.45 -27.97
C ASN A 364 -24.03 -0.66 -26.48
N PRO A 365 -25.18 -1.20 -26.02
CA PRO A 365 -25.40 -1.45 -24.60
C PRO A 365 -24.50 -2.60 -24.11
N TYR A 366 -24.04 -2.46 -22.87
CA TYR A 366 -23.36 -3.56 -22.20
C TYR A 366 -24.32 -4.72 -21.95
N SER A 367 -23.83 -5.95 -22.09
CA SER A 367 -24.65 -7.13 -21.86
C SER A 367 -25.10 -7.24 -20.40
N ILE A 368 -26.33 -7.71 -20.19
CA ILE A 368 -26.91 -7.85 -18.86
C ILE A 368 -26.92 -9.33 -18.50
N PRO A 369 -26.20 -9.74 -17.44
CA PRO A 369 -26.12 -11.15 -17.02
C PRO A 369 -27.48 -11.74 -16.64
N GLY A 370 -28.33 -10.95 -16.01
CA GLY A 370 -29.62 -11.39 -15.47
C GLY A 370 -30.70 -11.71 -16.51
N ASP A 371 -30.57 -11.28 -17.75
CA ASP A 371 -31.51 -11.61 -18.83
C ASP A 371 -31.45 -13.11 -19.20
N ASN A 372 -30.40 -13.83 -18.81
CA ASN A 372 -30.27 -15.26 -18.98
C ASN A 372 -30.77 -16.13 -17.80
N GLY A 373 -31.41 -15.51 -16.82
CA GLY A 373 -32.20 -16.21 -15.78
C GLY A 373 -31.42 -16.80 -14.61
N THR A 374 -30.09 -16.76 -14.59
CA THR A 374 -29.31 -17.52 -13.60
C THR A 374 -28.95 -16.69 -12.36
N TYR A 375 -28.63 -15.40 -12.50
CA TYR A 375 -28.25 -14.54 -11.36
C TYR A 375 -28.68 -13.09 -11.62
N LYS A 376 -29.80 -12.69 -11.02
CA LYS A 376 -30.35 -11.31 -11.18
C LYS A 376 -29.51 -10.21 -10.52
N GLU A 377 -28.57 -10.59 -9.69
CA GLU A 377 -27.73 -9.67 -8.89
C GLU A 377 -26.35 -9.45 -9.49
N MET A 378 -26.00 -10.17 -10.56
CA MET A 378 -24.73 -9.99 -11.26
C MET A 378 -24.73 -8.72 -12.10
N ASN A 379 -23.65 -7.97 -12.02
CA ASN A 379 -23.38 -6.81 -12.85
C ASN A 379 -22.38 -7.15 -13.96
N ASN A 380 -22.51 -6.48 -15.10
CA ASN A 380 -21.44 -6.51 -16.08
C ASN A 380 -20.18 -5.86 -15.45
N PRO A 381 -19.02 -6.53 -15.48
CA PRO A 381 -17.82 -6.02 -14.82
C PRO A 381 -17.10 -4.88 -15.55
N LEU A 382 -17.60 -4.45 -16.72
CA LEU A 382 -17.03 -3.39 -17.55
C LEU A 382 -17.70 -2.03 -17.36
#